data_b18c0b3c99406375ca66303c52b411bb
#
_entry.id   b18c0b3c99406375ca66303c52b411bb
#
_cell.length_a   1.000
_cell.length_b   1.000
_cell.length_c   1.000
_cell.angle_alpha   90.00
_cell.angle_beta   90.00
_cell.angle_gamma   90.00
#
_symmetry.space_group_name_H-M   'P 1'
#
loop_
_entity.id
_entity.type
_entity.pdbx_description
1 polymer ?
#
loop_
_entity_poly.entity_id
_entity_poly.type
_entity_poly.pdbx_seq_one_letter_code
_entity_poly.pdbx_strand_id
1 'polypeptide(L)'
;MTKDLLKLLDLSKEDILKILNTADQLKYNQKHGIPHDYLKGKTLAMIFEKNSTRTRVSFEAGMFQLGGHALFLSGKESQIGRGEPVEDTARVLDRYCDGVMIRTFAQEEVEELARYTTIPIINGLTDFCHPCQVLADLMTIREHKAILEGLKLCYIGDGNNMANSLIVGGLKCGMEVSVACPEGYDPDPRVLEFAKSNPAYRFSLVRRPEDAAVGADAVFTDVWASMGQEEERAIRTKAFSGYQVNEKLMSLTNPECMVQHCLPAHRGEEITAEVFEAHAGEIFDEAENRLHAQKAVMYLLMKNKDEKDS
;
A
#
# COMPACT_ATOMS: atom_id res chain seq x y z
N MET A 1 5.72 -1.74 17.96
CA MET A 1 5.16 -1.04 16.78
C MET A 1 5.11 0.46 17.05
N THR A 2 5.39 1.30 16.09
CA THR A 2 5.26 2.77 16.17
C THR A 2 3.82 3.20 16.52
N LYS A 3 3.62 4.45 16.98
CA LYS A 3 2.29 5.03 17.21
C LYS A 3 1.47 5.12 15.91
N ASP A 4 2.17 5.39 14.79
CA ASP A 4 1.61 5.75 13.50
C ASP A 4 2.01 4.75 12.41
N LEU A 5 1.28 4.75 11.30
CA LEU A 5 1.69 4.15 10.03
C LEU A 5 1.87 5.25 8.97
N LEU A 6 3.04 5.91 8.94
CA LEU A 6 3.32 6.97 7.98
C LEU A 6 3.99 6.45 6.70
N LYS A 7 4.90 5.50 6.84
CA LYS A 7 5.63 4.81 5.75
C LYS A 7 6.19 3.47 6.24
N LEU A 8 6.38 2.51 5.35
CA LEU A 8 6.96 1.20 5.70
C LEU A 8 8.43 1.30 6.15
N LEU A 9 9.13 2.37 5.80
CA LEU A 9 10.49 2.64 6.30
C LEU A 9 10.56 2.70 7.83
N ASP A 10 9.49 3.13 8.49
CA ASP A 10 9.43 3.30 9.94
C ASP A 10 9.12 1.99 10.69
N LEU A 11 8.68 0.94 9.99
CA LEU A 11 8.35 -0.36 10.59
C LEU A 11 9.55 -1.31 10.59
N SER A 12 9.63 -2.19 11.58
CA SER A 12 10.52 -3.36 11.54
C SER A 12 9.90 -4.52 10.74
N LYS A 13 10.68 -5.58 10.44
CA LYS A 13 10.15 -6.84 9.88
C LYS A 13 9.06 -7.41 10.78
N GLU A 14 9.31 -7.40 12.08
CA GLU A 14 8.40 -7.93 13.11
C GLU A 14 7.09 -7.15 13.15
N ASP A 15 7.13 -5.82 12.98
CA ASP A 15 5.93 -4.99 12.91
C ASP A 15 5.10 -5.33 11.68
N ILE A 16 5.73 -5.47 10.51
CA ILE A 16 5.04 -5.88 9.28
C ILE A 16 4.40 -7.26 9.48
N LEU A 17 5.15 -8.25 9.95
CA LEU A 17 4.62 -9.60 10.18
C LEU A 17 3.50 -9.62 11.21
N LYS A 18 3.57 -8.78 12.26
CA LYS A 18 2.48 -8.63 13.24
C LYS A 18 1.21 -8.11 12.59
N ILE A 19 1.32 -7.11 11.70
CA ILE A 19 0.17 -6.58 10.95
C ILE A 19 -0.41 -7.68 10.07
N LEU A 20 0.42 -8.40 9.31
CA LEU A 20 -0.04 -9.47 8.42
C LEU A 20 -0.74 -10.60 9.19
N ASN A 21 -0.15 -11.06 10.32
CA ASN A 21 -0.76 -12.13 11.15
C ASN A 21 -2.10 -11.69 11.74
N THR A 22 -2.20 -10.42 12.16
CA THR A 22 -3.45 -9.85 12.65
C THR A 22 -4.48 -9.76 11.53
N ALA A 23 -4.06 -9.41 10.31
CA ALA A 23 -4.94 -9.34 9.14
C ALA A 23 -5.50 -10.72 8.77
N ASP A 24 -4.68 -11.78 8.79
CA ASP A 24 -5.13 -13.17 8.57
C ASP A 24 -6.20 -13.57 9.59
N GLN A 25 -5.96 -13.27 10.86
CA GLN A 25 -6.93 -13.58 11.93
C GLN A 25 -8.25 -12.84 11.73
N LEU A 26 -8.19 -11.54 11.38
CA LEU A 26 -9.38 -10.73 11.14
C LEU A 26 -10.13 -11.16 9.87
N LYS A 27 -9.40 -11.59 8.82
CA LYS A 27 -9.99 -12.19 7.61
C LYS A 27 -10.70 -13.50 7.96
N TYR A 28 -10.05 -14.37 8.73
CA TYR A 28 -10.62 -15.62 9.20
C TYR A 28 -11.90 -15.37 10.01
N ASN A 29 -11.86 -14.45 10.98
CA ASN A 29 -13.02 -14.11 11.80
C ASN A 29 -14.20 -13.63 10.95
N GLN A 30 -13.93 -12.74 9.98
CA GLN A 30 -14.95 -12.21 9.07
C GLN A 30 -15.60 -13.32 8.24
N LYS A 31 -14.79 -14.21 7.65
CA LYS A 31 -15.30 -15.30 6.80
C LYS A 31 -16.07 -16.39 7.57
N HIS A 32 -15.83 -16.52 8.88
CA HIS A 32 -16.49 -17.52 9.73
C HIS A 32 -17.56 -16.92 10.66
N GLY A 33 -17.90 -15.62 10.50
CA GLY A 33 -18.92 -14.98 11.33
C GLY A 33 -18.53 -14.84 12.81
N ILE A 34 -17.23 -14.87 13.13
CA ILE A 34 -16.73 -14.71 14.50
C ILE A 34 -16.74 -13.22 14.84
N PRO A 35 -17.42 -12.80 15.93
CA PRO A 35 -17.45 -11.41 16.37
C PRO A 35 -16.03 -10.86 16.64
N HIS A 36 -15.77 -9.65 16.15
CA HIS A 36 -14.47 -9.00 16.29
C HIS A 36 -14.60 -7.47 16.34
N ASP A 37 -15.53 -6.99 17.17
CA ASP A 37 -15.86 -5.57 17.39
C ASP A 37 -14.83 -4.87 18.33
N TYR A 38 -13.55 -5.11 18.09
CA TYR A 38 -12.41 -4.67 18.92
C TYR A 38 -12.23 -3.15 19.02
N LEU A 39 -12.84 -2.37 18.15
CA LEU A 39 -12.80 -0.90 18.18
C LEU A 39 -14.18 -0.30 18.50
N LYS A 40 -14.99 -1.02 19.26
CA LYS A 40 -16.31 -0.55 19.69
C LYS A 40 -16.21 0.83 20.38
N GLY A 41 -16.99 1.78 19.88
CA GLY A 41 -17.04 3.15 20.39
C GLY A 41 -15.88 4.05 19.91
N LYS A 42 -14.95 3.55 19.09
CA LYS A 42 -13.86 4.33 18.50
C LYS A 42 -14.29 5.03 17.22
N THR A 43 -13.72 6.21 16.97
CA THR A 43 -13.98 7.02 15.77
C THR A 43 -12.69 7.25 15.00
N LEU A 44 -12.73 6.95 13.70
CA LEU A 44 -11.66 7.25 12.74
C LEU A 44 -12.08 8.43 11.85
N ALA A 45 -11.33 9.53 11.88
CA ALA A 45 -11.46 10.58 10.86
C ALA A 45 -10.69 10.17 9.59
N MET A 46 -11.30 10.32 8.42
CA MET A 46 -10.68 9.98 7.13
C MET A 46 -10.62 11.21 6.23
N ILE A 47 -9.45 11.81 6.10
CA ILE A 47 -9.19 12.98 5.27
C ILE A 47 -8.82 12.54 3.85
N PHE A 48 -9.56 13.02 2.86
CA PHE A 48 -9.32 12.73 1.45
C PHE A 48 -9.08 14.00 0.64
N GLU A 49 -7.86 14.24 0.23
CA GLU A 49 -7.52 15.24 -0.79
C GLU A 49 -7.46 14.62 -2.20
N LYS A 50 -7.13 13.33 -2.27
CA LYS A 50 -7.21 12.49 -3.47
C LYS A 50 -8.36 11.50 -3.34
N ASN A 51 -9.28 11.49 -4.30
CA ASN A 51 -10.40 10.56 -4.31
C ASN A 51 -9.95 9.11 -4.44
N SER A 52 -10.65 8.19 -3.75
CA SER A 52 -10.47 6.75 -3.91
C SER A 52 -11.67 5.98 -3.35
N THR A 53 -12.38 5.29 -4.23
CA THR A 53 -13.48 4.41 -3.82
C THR A 53 -12.96 3.25 -2.97
N ARG A 54 -11.91 2.57 -3.41
CA ARG A 54 -11.33 1.41 -2.69
C ARG A 54 -10.85 1.77 -1.30
N THR A 55 -10.08 2.84 -1.15
CA THR A 55 -9.59 3.28 0.16
C THR A 55 -10.74 3.69 1.07
N ARG A 56 -11.70 4.46 0.55
CA ARG A 56 -12.85 4.89 1.33
C ARG A 56 -13.67 3.71 1.82
N VAL A 57 -14.12 2.86 0.90
CA VAL A 57 -15.00 1.73 1.23
C VAL A 57 -14.31 0.75 2.17
N SER A 58 -13.02 0.43 1.94
CA SER A 58 -12.30 -0.53 2.79
C SER A 58 -12.07 -0.01 4.22
N PHE A 59 -11.78 1.28 4.41
CA PHE A 59 -11.67 1.86 5.76
C PHE A 59 -13.05 1.99 6.44
N GLU A 60 -14.10 2.48 5.75
CA GLU A 60 -15.45 2.57 6.30
C GLU A 60 -15.99 1.19 6.71
N ALA A 61 -15.93 0.22 5.79
CA ALA A 61 -16.36 -1.15 6.07
C ALA A 61 -15.51 -1.80 7.17
N GLY A 62 -14.18 -1.57 7.16
CA GLY A 62 -13.27 -2.07 8.17
C GLY A 62 -13.59 -1.55 9.57
N MET A 63 -13.80 -0.24 9.73
CA MET A 63 -14.20 0.36 11.00
C MET A 63 -15.55 -0.16 11.47
N PHE A 64 -16.54 -0.28 10.58
CA PHE A 64 -17.84 -0.85 10.90
C PHE A 64 -17.72 -2.29 11.41
N GLN A 65 -16.93 -3.14 10.72
CA GLN A 65 -16.71 -4.53 11.12
C GLN A 65 -15.96 -4.66 12.45
N LEU A 66 -15.14 -3.68 12.80
CA LEU A 66 -14.43 -3.60 14.09
C LEU A 66 -15.29 -2.94 15.20
N GLY A 67 -16.57 -2.62 14.93
CA GLY A 67 -17.49 -2.02 15.91
C GLY A 67 -17.31 -0.51 16.11
N GLY A 68 -16.45 0.13 15.33
CA GLY A 68 -16.19 1.57 15.37
C GLY A 68 -16.99 2.35 14.33
N HIS A 69 -16.67 3.64 14.22
CA HIS A 69 -17.28 4.56 13.28
C HIS A 69 -16.22 5.30 12.47
N ALA A 70 -16.45 5.49 11.17
CA ALA A 70 -15.58 6.25 10.29
C ALA A 70 -16.28 7.53 9.82
N LEU A 71 -15.57 8.67 9.86
CA LEU A 71 -16.03 9.96 9.39
C LEU A 71 -15.29 10.33 8.10
N PHE A 72 -16.02 10.45 7.00
CA PHE A 72 -15.44 10.91 5.75
C PHE A 72 -15.32 12.44 5.74
N LEU A 73 -14.11 12.94 5.54
CA LEU A 73 -13.79 14.36 5.44
C LEU A 73 -13.17 14.65 4.06
N SER A 74 -13.92 15.34 3.20
CA SER A 74 -13.41 15.81 1.92
C SER A 74 -12.44 16.97 2.14
N GLY A 75 -11.20 16.87 1.64
CA GLY A 75 -10.24 17.98 1.71
C GLY A 75 -10.77 19.28 1.09
N LYS A 76 -11.52 19.17 -0.01
CA LYS A 76 -12.12 20.34 -0.69
C LYS A 76 -13.24 21.02 0.10
N GLU A 77 -13.94 20.27 0.96
CA GLU A 77 -15.08 20.76 1.75
C GLU A 77 -14.70 21.06 3.19
N SER A 78 -13.53 20.62 3.64
CA SER A 78 -12.99 20.87 4.97
C SER A 78 -12.28 22.22 5.07
N GLN A 79 -11.97 22.66 6.29
CA GLN A 79 -11.23 23.88 6.55
C GLN A 79 -9.77 23.78 6.08
N ILE A 80 -9.18 22.58 6.00
CA ILE A 80 -7.86 22.34 5.41
C ILE A 80 -7.82 22.88 3.98
N GLY A 81 -8.79 22.52 3.15
CA GLY A 81 -8.89 23.03 1.77
C GLY A 81 -9.19 24.52 1.65
N ARG A 82 -9.47 25.20 2.79
CA ARG A 82 -9.72 26.65 2.87
C ARG A 82 -8.54 27.42 3.50
N GLY A 83 -7.40 26.74 3.74
CA GLY A 83 -6.18 27.35 4.27
C GLY A 83 -6.06 27.32 5.80
N GLU A 84 -6.82 26.49 6.51
CA GLU A 84 -6.54 26.22 7.91
C GLU A 84 -5.19 25.46 8.03
N PRO A 85 -4.29 25.90 8.93
CA PRO A 85 -3.04 25.19 9.17
C PRO A 85 -3.27 23.73 9.57
N VAL A 86 -2.43 22.81 9.07
CA VAL A 86 -2.52 21.38 9.35
C VAL A 86 -2.47 21.10 10.85
N GLU A 87 -1.63 21.83 11.59
CA GLU A 87 -1.49 21.71 13.05
C GLU A 87 -2.77 22.06 13.82
N ASP A 88 -3.59 22.98 13.35
CA ASP A 88 -4.83 23.35 14.03
C ASP A 88 -5.91 22.28 13.79
N THR A 89 -6.08 21.83 12.57
CA THR A 89 -6.93 20.66 12.25
C THR A 89 -6.49 19.42 13.04
N ALA A 90 -5.17 19.15 13.11
CA ALA A 90 -4.61 18.03 13.89
C ALA A 90 -5.04 18.10 15.35
N ARG A 91 -4.86 19.25 16.02
CA ARG A 91 -5.21 19.47 17.43
C ARG A 91 -6.72 19.34 17.70
N VAL A 92 -7.57 19.70 16.75
CA VAL A 92 -9.04 19.52 16.87
C VAL A 92 -9.40 18.04 16.75
N LEU A 93 -8.88 17.34 15.73
CA LEU A 93 -9.17 15.92 15.54
C LEU A 93 -8.62 15.05 16.67
N ASP A 94 -7.48 15.42 17.27
CA ASP A 94 -6.90 14.78 18.45
C ASP A 94 -7.84 14.77 19.67
N ARG A 95 -8.83 15.68 19.72
CA ARG A 95 -9.82 15.76 20.80
C ARG A 95 -11.15 15.11 20.46
N TYR A 96 -11.43 14.88 19.17
CA TYR A 96 -12.72 14.37 18.73
C TYR A 96 -12.68 12.91 18.32
N CYS A 97 -11.52 12.42 17.89
CA CYS A 97 -11.36 11.11 17.28
C CYS A 97 -10.31 10.25 18.00
N ASP A 98 -10.31 8.98 17.70
CA ASP A 98 -9.34 8.00 18.23
C ASP A 98 -8.23 7.64 17.24
N GLY A 99 -8.34 8.12 16.00
CA GLY A 99 -7.35 7.98 14.95
C GLY A 99 -7.69 8.82 13.72
N VAL A 100 -6.71 9.08 12.88
CA VAL A 100 -6.88 9.78 11.61
C VAL A 100 -6.25 8.96 10.49
N MET A 101 -6.98 8.74 9.41
CA MET A 101 -6.44 8.30 8.13
C MET A 101 -6.41 9.50 7.19
N ILE A 102 -5.30 9.69 6.49
CA ILE A 102 -5.18 10.75 5.48
C ILE A 102 -4.69 10.18 4.15
N ARG A 103 -5.29 10.64 3.06
CA ARG A 103 -4.87 10.38 1.69
C ARG A 103 -4.67 11.72 0.98
N THR A 104 -3.42 12.07 0.74
CA THR A 104 -3.00 13.37 0.25
C THR A 104 -1.87 13.27 -0.80
N PHE A 105 -1.23 14.37 -1.13
CA PHE A 105 -0.11 14.48 -2.06
C PHE A 105 1.23 14.41 -1.33
N ALA A 106 1.49 15.33 -0.42
CA ALA A 106 2.78 15.48 0.23
C ALA A 106 2.94 14.53 1.42
N GLN A 107 4.08 13.85 1.51
CA GLN A 107 4.42 13.01 2.67
C GLN A 107 4.59 13.84 3.93
N GLU A 108 5.12 15.04 3.79
CA GLU A 108 5.38 16.00 4.87
C GLU A 108 4.11 16.38 5.61
N GLU A 109 2.98 16.47 4.93
CA GLU A 109 1.67 16.77 5.53
C GLU A 109 1.21 15.66 6.47
N VAL A 110 1.41 14.40 6.08
CA VAL A 110 1.11 13.24 6.94
C VAL A 110 2.02 13.23 8.17
N GLU A 111 3.30 13.54 8.00
CA GLU A 111 4.28 13.62 9.08
C GLU A 111 4.01 14.79 10.01
N GLU A 112 3.51 15.91 9.48
CA GLU A 112 3.10 17.07 10.27
C GLU A 112 1.86 16.77 11.12
N LEU A 113 0.81 16.19 10.55
CA LEU A 113 -0.34 15.69 11.32
C LEU A 113 0.09 14.80 12.49
N ALA A 114 0.99 13.85 12.25
CA ALA A 114 1.48 12.93 13.27
C ALA A 114 2.26 13.64 14.41
N ARG A 115 2.91 14.77 14.10
CA ARG A 115 3.67 15.57 15.06
C ARG A 115 2.77 16.32 16.05
N TYR A 116 1.58 16.74 15.60
CA TYR A 116 0.64 17.54 16.40
C TYR A 116 -0.51 16.74 17.02
N THR A 117 -0.50 15.41 16.93
CA THR A 117 -1.51 14.52 17.49
C THR A 117 -0.92 13.52 18.47
N THR A 118 -1.73 13.11 19.44
CA THR A 118 -1.44 11.98 20.35
C THR A 118 -2.11 10.69 19.84
N ILE A 119 -3.18 10.81 19.07
CA ILE A 119 -3.86 9.71 18.41
C ILE A 119 -3.08 9.23 17.17
N PRO A 120 -3.23 7.97 16.75
CA PRO A 120 -2.52 7.42 15.60
C PRO A 120 -2.92 8.07 14.28
N ILE A 121 -1.91 8.27 13.41
CA ILE A 121 -2.08 8.69 12.03
C ILE A 121 -1.78 7.51 11.09
N ILE A 122 -2.67 7.29 10.14
CA ILE A 122 -2.56 6.24 9.12
C ILE A 122 -2.45 6.90 7.74
N ASN A 123 -1.33 6.69 7.07
CA ASN A 123 -1.13 7.10 5.69
C ASN A 123 -1.94 6.21 4.73
N GLY A 124 -3.01 6.74 4.17
CA GLY A 124 -3.83 6.07 3.16
C GLY A 124 -3.20 6.07 1.76
N LEU A 125 -2.39 7.05 1.44
CA LEU A 125 -1.51 7.22 0.27
C LEU A 125 -0.93 8.65 0.26
N THR A 126 0.33 8.75 -0.15
CA THR A 126 0.97 9.99 -0.62
C THR A 126 1.64 9.76 -1.97
N ASP A 127 2.24 10.81 -2.55
CA ASP A 127 3.08 10.67 -3.75
C ASP A 127 4.38 9.91 -3.47
N PHE A 128 4.81 9.86 -2.19
CA PHE A 128 6.00 9.14 -1.77
C PHE A 128 5.74 7.65 -1.54
N CYS A 129 4.61 7.28 -0.90
CA CYS A 129 4.36 5.87 -0.54
C CYS A 129 2.88 5.52 -0.39
N HIS A 130 2.59 4.22 -0.47
CA HIS A 130 1.27 3.63 -0.25
C HIS A 130 1.37 2.41 0.70
N PRO A 131 1.64 2.64 2.01
CA PRO A 131 1.93 1.55 2.95
C PRO A 131 0.78 0.55 3.10
N CYS A 132 -0.47 1.03 3.14
CA CYS A 132 -1.65 0.16 3.27
C CYS A 132 -1.85 -0.77 2.07
N GLN A 133 -1.45 -0.35 0.87
CA GLN A 133 -1.50 -1.22 -0.31
C GLN A 133 -0.48 -2.34 -0.18
N VAL A 134 0.77 -2.00 0.07
CA VAL A 134 1.84 -3.02 0.11
C VAL A 134 1.67 -4.01 1.26
N LEU A 135 1.06 -3.63 2.37
CA LEU A 135 0.65 -4.60 3.40
C LEU A 135 -0.36 -5.62 2.86
N ALA A 136 -1.31 -5.20 2.01
CA ALA A 136 -2.24 -6.11 1.36
C ALA A 136 -1.56 -6.97 0.29
N ASP A 137 -0.62 -6.40 -0.48
CA ASP A 137 0.15 -7.12 -1.49
C ASP A 137 0.96 -8.24 -0.85
N LEU A 138 1.70 -7.94 0.22
CA LEU A 138 2.47 -8.94 0.98
C LEU A 138 1.57 -10.00 1.63
N MET A 139 0.39 -9.62 2.15
CA MET A 139 -0.60 -10.56 2.65
C MET A 139 -1.04 -11.52 1.55
N THR A 140 -1.35 -11.01 0.36
CA THR A 140 -1.80 -11.82 -0.77
C THR A 140 -0.70 -12.75 -1.28
N ILE A 141 0.54 -12.27 -1.41
CA ILE A 141 1.67 -13.14 -1.76
C ILE A 141 1.78 -14.28 -0.74
N ARG A 142 1.70 -13.98 0.56
CA ARG A 142 1.79 -14.98 1.61
C ARG A 142 0.62 -15.97 1.59
N GLU A 143 -0.59 -15.55 1.27
CA GLU A 143 -1.74 -16.46 1.12
C GLU A 143 -1.54 -17.47 -0.01
N HIS A 144 -1.01 -17.02 -1.16
CA HIS A 144 -0.83 -17.87 -2.33
C HIS A 144 0.47 -18.70 -2.30
N LYS A 145 1.52 -18.19 -1.63
CA LYS A 145 2.87 -18.80 -1.61
C LYS A 145 3.30 -19.38 -0.27
N ALA A 146 2.50 -19.20 0.78
CA ALA A 146 2.76 -19.59 2.18
C ALA A 146 3.92 -18.86 2.87
N ILE A 147 4.87 -18.30 2.13
CA ILE A 147 6.06 -17.60 2.64
C ILE A 147 6.25 -16.27 1.90
N LEU A 148 7.12 -15.41 2.45
CA LEU A 148 7.63 -14.22 1.79
C LEU A 148 9.14 -14.31 1.59
N GLU A 149 9.85 -14.79 2.61
CA GLU A 149 11.31 -14.84 2.62
C GLU A 149 11.85 -15.71 1.49
N GLY A 150 12.77 -15.15 0.72
CA GLY A 150 13.42 -15.82 -0.40
C GLY A 150 12.66 -15.77 -1.73
N LEU A 151 11.38 -15.37 -1.74
CA LEU A 151 10.65 -15.14 -2.99
C LEU A 151 11.17 -13.92 -3.74
N LYS A 152 11.07 -13.93 -5.06
CA LYS A 152 11.40 -12.79 -5.91
C LYS A 152 10.15 -12.02 -6.32
N LEU A 153 10.07 -10.75 -5.89
CA LEU A 153 9.09 -9.77 -6.30
C LEU A 153 9.66 -8.92 -7.45
N CYS A 154 8.97 -8.90 -8.56
CA CYS A 154 9.28 -8.07 -9.72
C CYS A 154 8.26 -6.95 -9.86
N TYR A 155 8.73 -5.69 -9.90
CA TYR A 155 7.89 -4.54 -10.24
C TYR A 155 8.27 -4.01 -11.63
N ILE A 156 7.26 -3.73 -12.46
CA ILE A 156 7.43 -3.20 -13.81
C ILE A 156 6.53 -1.98 -13.99
N GLY A 157 7.12 -0.81 -14.22
CA GLY A 157 6.38 0.43 -14.41
C GLY A 157 7.13 1.67 -13.92
N ASP A 158 6.38 2.67 -13.46
CA ASP A 158 6.91 3.92 -12.92
C ASP A 158 7.53 3.71 -11.53
N GLY A 159 8.67 4.33 -11.27
CA GLY A 159 9.30 4.36 -9.94
C GLY A 159 8.53 5.23 -8.93
N ASN A 160 7.22 5.10 -8.91
CA ASN A 160 6.28 5.87 -8.12
C ASN A 160 6.17 5.40 -6.66
N ASN A 161 5.13 5.86 -5.95
CA ASN A 161 4.84 5.49 -4.56
C ASN A 161 4.60 3.98 -4.36
N MET A 162 4.10 3.26 -5.38
CA MET A 162 3.95 1.80 -5.32
C MET A 162 5.31 1.10 -5.36
N ALA A 163 6.16 1.46 -6.34
CA ALA A 163 7.54 0.97 -6.40
C ALA A 163 8.30 1.22 -5.10
N ASN A 164 8.23 2.46 -4.58
CA ASN A 164 8.86 2.84 -3.32
C ASN A 164 8.43 1.94 -2.16
N SER A 165 7.13 1.70 -2.03
CA SER A 165 6.59 0.91 -0.93
C SER A 165 6.86 -0.60 -1.08
N LEU A 166 6.80 -1.14 -2.31
CA LEU A 166 7.10 -2.54 -2.62
C LEU A 166 8.58 -2.88 -2.36
N ILE A 167 9.51 -1.97 -2.73
CA ILE A 167 10.93 -2.13 -2.44
C ILE A 167 11.13 -2.27 -0.93
N VAL A 168 10.59 -1.34 -0.15
CA VAL A 168 10.77 -1.34 1.31
C VAL A 168 10.11 -2.56 1.95
N GLY A 169 8.86 -2.83 1.63
CA GLY A 169 8.09 -3.93 2.21
C GLY A 169 8.69 -5.30 1.86
N GLY A 170 9.01 -5.52 0.58
CA GLY A 170 9.60 -6.77 0.10
C GLY A 170 10.96 -7.04 0.73
N LEU A 171 11.88 -6.07 0.71
CA LEU A 171 13.22 -6.23 1.29
C LEU A 171 13.17 -6.48 2.80
N LYS A 172 12.33 -5.76 3.55
CA LYS A 172 12.15 -5.99 4.99
C LYS A 172 11.61 -7.38 5.31
N CYS A 173 10.76 -7.93 4.43
CA CYS A 173 10.23 -9.29 4.57
C CYS A 173 11.18 -10.39 4.05
N GLY A 174 12.39 -10.03 3.62
CA GLY A 174 13.41 -10.98 3.16
C GLY A 174 13.21 -11.46 1.73
N MET A 175 12.40 -10.76 0.93
CA MET A 175 12.24 -11.03 -0.50
C MET A 175 13.43 -10.49 -1.29
N GLU A 176 13.67 -11.06 -2.47
CA GLU A 176 14.42 -10.39 -3.52
C GLU A 176 13.49 -9.43 -4.26
N VAL A 177 13.92 -8.19 -4.50
CA VAL A 177 13.12 -7.19 -5.20
C VAL A 177 13.84 -6.72 -6.45
N SER A 178 13.20 -6.89 -7.60
CA SER A 178 13.67 -6.46 -8.90
C SER A 178 12.71 -5.43 -9.49
N VAL A 179 13.22 -4.26 -9.85
CA VAL A 179 12.41 -3.16 -10.40
C VAL A 179 12.89 -2.83 -11.81
N ALA A 180 11.96 -2.79 -12.76
CA ALA A 180 12.20 -2.27 -14.10
C ALA A 180 11.40 -1.01 -14.34
N CYS A 181 12.10 0.11 -14.58
CA CYS A 181 11.50 1.38 -14.96
C CYS A 181 12.34 2.08 -16.05
N PRO A 182 11.72 2.93 -16.89
CA PRO A 182 12.45 3.71 -17.89
C PRO A 182 13.44 4.68 -17.22
N GLU A 183 14.44 5.09 -17.98
CA GLU A 183 15.36 6.13 -17.54
C GLU A 183 14.61 7.44 -17.23
N GLY A 184 14.91 8.06 -16.09
CA GLY A 184 14.24 9.25 -15.59
C GLY A 184 12.96 9.00 -14.77
N TYR A 185 12.55 7.73 -14.63
CA TYR A 185 11.40 7.31 -13.83
C TYR A 185 11.81 6.39 -12.67
N ASP A 186 12.95 6.67 -12.07
CA ASP A 186 13.51 5.88 -10.98
C ASP A 186 12.72 6.03 -9.68
N PRO A 187 12.72 5.02 -8.81
CA PRO A 187 12.23 5.15 -7.44
C PRO A 187 12.94 6.27 -6.68
N ASP A 188 12.30 6.77 -5.63
CA ASP A 188 12.82 7.86 -4.79
C ASP A 188 14.25 7.54 -4.29
N PRO A 189 15.19 8.49 -4.38
CA PRO A 189 16.57 8.29 -3.93
C PRO A 189 16.70 7.78 -2.48
N ARG A 190 15.81 8.20 -1.58
CA ARG A 190 15.80 7.74 -0.16
C ARG A 190 15.49 6.24 -0.07
N VAL A 191 14.64 5.73 -0.96
CA VAL A 191 14.31 4.30 -1.04
C VAL A 191 15.43 3.50 -1.67
N LEU A 192 16.09 4.05 -2.69
CA LEU A 192 17.26 3.42 -3.30
C LEU A 192 18.47 3.37 -2.33
N GLU A 193 18.63 4.39 -1.50
CA GLU A 193 19.62 4.39 -0.41
C GLU A 193 19.30 3.32 0.64
N PHE A 194 18.05 3.24 1.07
CA PHE A 194 17.58 2.18 1.96
C PHE A 194 17.87 0.79 1.40
N ALA A 195 17.54 0.55 0.13
CA ALA A 195 17.78 -0.75 -0.52
C ALA A 195 19.27 -1.16 -0.56
N LYS A 196 20.17 -0.19 -0.52
CA LYS A 196 21.63 -0.40 -0.48
C LYS A 196 22.21 -0.44 0.95
N SER A 197 21.43 -0.04 1.96
CA SER A 197 21.92 0.14 3.34
C SER A 197 22.27 -1.18 4.05
N ASN A 198 21.66 -2.30 3.62
CA ASN A 198 21.86 -3.60 4.24
C ASN A 198 22.36 -4.62 3.19
N PRO A 199 23.57 -5.20 3.38
CA PRO A 199 24.12 -6.18 2.46
C PRO A 199 23.27 -7.46 2.27
N ALA A 200 22.35 -7.74 3.20
CA ALA A 200 21.40 -8.85 3.10
C ALA A 200 20.25 -8.56 2.14
N TYR A 201 20.02 -7.31 1.76
CA TYR A 201 18.96 -6.95 0.84
C TYR A 201 19.35 -7.29 -0.60
N ARG A 202 18.54 -8.11 -1.24
CA ARG A 202 18.71 -8.47 -2.66
C ARG A 202 17.82 -7.55 -3.49
N PHE A 203 18.39 -6.46 -3.97
CA PHE A 203 17.72 -5.45 -4.77
C PHE A 203 18.40 -5.24 -6.12
N SER A 204 17.63 -5.15 -7.19
CA SER A 204 18.09 -4.76 -8.52
C SER A 204 17.17 -3.73 -9.17
N LEU A 205 17.77 -2.69 -9.76
CA LEU A 205 17.09 -1.71 -10.60
C LEU A 205 17.63 -1.86 -12.02
N VAL A 206 16.75 -2.23 -12.95
CA VAL A 206 17.10 -2.52 -14.35
C VAL A 206 16.24 -1.70 -15.32
N ARG A 207 16.65 -1.65 -16.59
CA ARG A 207 15.92 -0.89 -17.62
C ARG A 207 15.07 -1.78 -18.54
N ARG A 208 15.34 -3.07 -18.53
CA ARG A 208 14.60 -4.03 -19.36
C ARG A 208 13.67 -4.83 -18.48
N PRO A 209 12.35 -4.82 -18.76
CA PRO A 209 11.38 -5.62 -18.00
C PRO A 209 11.74 -7.10 -17.95
N GLU A 210 12.29 -7.65 -19.05
CA GLU A 210 12.69 -9.04 -19.11
C GLU A 210 13.75 -9.39 -18.05
N ASP A 211 14.73 -8.49 -17.82
CA ASP A 211 15.80 -8.73 -16.86
C ASP A 211 15.27 -8.74 -15.40
N ALA A 212 14.20 -7.97 -15.12
CA ALA A 212 13.53 -8.00 -13.83
C ALA A 212 12.67 -9.25 -13.63
N ALA A 213 11.97 -9.68 -14.69
CA ALA A 213 10.97 -10.73 -14.62
C ALA A 213 11.55 -12.15 -14.52
N VAL A 214 12.79 -12.38 -14.97
CA VAL A 214 13.40 -13.72 -14.93
C VAL A 214 13.33 -14.33 -13.52
N GLY A 215 12.63 -15.47 -13.41
CA GLY A 215 12.52 -16.23 -12.16
C GLY A 215 11.71 -15.52 -11.08
N ALA A 216 10.87 -14.54 -11.40
CA ALA A 216 9.98 -13.90 -10.44
C ALA A 216 8.87 -14.85 -9.96
N ASP A 217 8.54 -14.77 -8.67
CA ASP A 217 7.43 -15.48 -8.02
C ASP A 217 6.15 -14.63 -7.95
N ALA A 218 6.32 -13.31 -7.98
CA ALA A 218 5.23 -12.34 -8.08
C ALA A 218 5.65 -11.18 -8.97
N VAL A 219 4.79 -10.81 -9.93
CA VAL A 219 4.93 -9.62 -10.77
C VAL A 219 3.90 -8.60 -10.35
N PHE A 220 4.34 -7.38 -10.12
CA PHE A 220 3.48 -6.24 -9.82
C PHE A 220 3.62 -5.17 -10.90
N THR A 221 2.51 -4.60 -11.34
CA THR A 221 2.50 -3.41 -12.21
C THR A 221 1.44 -2.42 -11.75
N ASP A 222 1.59 -1.18 -12.18
CA ASP A 222 0.67 -0.08 -11.89
C ASP A 222 0.53 0.81 -13.13
N VAL A 223 -0.49 1.64 -13.15
CA VAL A 223 -0.75 2.59 -14.24
C VAL A 223 0.47 3.46 -14.53
N TRP A 224 0.75 3.71 -15.81
CA TRP A 224 1.88 4.53 -16.24
C TRP A 224 1.70 6.02 -15.91
N ALA A 225 0.44 6.49 -15.80
CA ALA A 225 0.10 7.83 -15.38
C ALA A 225 -0.86 7.77 -14.20
N SER A 226 -0.39 8.16 -13.02
CA SER A 226 -1.18 8.22 -11.80
C SER A 226 -2.10 9.46 -11.77
N MET A 227 -3.01 9.52 -10.79
CA MET A 227 -3.88 10.68 -10.59
C MET A 227 -3.07 11.96 -10.40
N GLY A 228 -3.41 12.99 -11.18
CA GLY A 228 -2.71 14.28 -11.24
C GLY A 228 -1.63 14.35 -12.32
N GLN A 229 -1.41 13.27 -13.09
CA GLN A 229 -0.42 13.22 -14.18
C GLN A 229 -1.07 13.04 -15.56
N GLU A 230 -2.37 13.32 -15.67
CA GLU A 230 -3.14 13.10 -16.89
C GLU A 230 -2.61 13.91 -18.07
N GLU A 231 -2.06 15.11 -17.82
CA GLU A 231 -1.45 15.97 -18.85
C GLU A 231 -0.15 15.38 -19.41
N GLU A 232 0.55 14.53 -18.65
CA GLU A 232 1.78 13.85 -19.07
C GLU A 232 1.52 12.53 -19.80
N ARG A 233 0.26 12.09 -19.92
CA ARG A 233 -0.08 10.74 -20.40
C ARG A 233 0.59 10.39 -21.72
N ALA A 234 0.59 11.30 -22.69
CA ALA A 234 1.20 11.03 -24.01
C ALA A 234 2.73 10.83 -23.92
N ILE A 235 3.41 11.60 -23.06
CA ILE A 235 4.86 11.48 -22.84
C ILE A 235 5.15 10.17 -22.13
N ARG A 236 4.37 9.85 -21.10
CA ARG A 236 4.52 8.60 -20.32
C ARG A 236 4.24 7.37 -21.16
N THR A 237 3.17 7.35 -21.96
CA THR A 237 2.88 6.22 -22.88
C THR A 237 4.06 5.93 -23.81
N LYS A 238 4.76 6.96 -24.29
CA LYS A 238 5.96 6.78 -25.11
C LYS A 238 7.15 6.27 -24.29
N ALA A 239 7.38 6.80 -23.10
CA ALA A 239 8.49 6.40 -22.24
C ALA A 239 8.34 4.94 -21.75
N PHE A 240 7.11 4.53 -21.44
CA PHE A 240 6.78 3.19 -20.95
C PHE A 240 6.48 2.17 -22.07
N SER A 241 6.68 2.55 -23.34
CA SER A 241 6.59 1.60 -24.45
C SER A 241 7.56 0.43 -24.23
N GLY A 242 7.02 -0.78 -24.12
CA GLY A 242 7.79 -2.00 -23.81
C GLY A 242 7.77 -2.43 -22.33
N TYR A 243 7.13 -1.65 -21.44
CA TYR A 243 6.97 -1.99 -20.01
C TYR A 243 5.61 -2.63 -19.70
N GLN A 244 4.97 -3.23 -20.69
CA GLN A 244 3.71 -3.93 -20.52
C GLN A 244 3.93 -5.34 -19.97
N VAL A 245 3.17 -5.71 -18.94
CA VAL A 245 3.07 -7.10 -18.48
C VAL A 245 2.17 -7.86 -19.44
N ASN A 246 2.77 -8.77 -20.22
CA ASN A 246 2.14 -9.59 -21.24
C ASN A 246 2.61 -11.03 -21.16
N GLU A 247 2.03 -11.94 -21.96
CA GLU A 247 2.32 -13.36 -21.90
C GLU A 247 3.78 -13.68 -22.20
N LYS A 248 4.43 -12.91 -23.10
CA LYS A 248 5.85 -13.08 -23.41
C LYS A 248 6.71 -12.79 -22.18
N LEU A 249 6.40 -11.73 -21.46
CA LEU A 249 7.08 -11.39 -20.21
C LEU A 249 6.84 -12.47 -19.15
N MET A 250 5.58 -12.89 -18.96
CA MET A 250 5.22 -13.92 -18.00
C MET A 250 5.88 -15.28 -18.30
N SER A 251 6.22 -15.58 -19.54
CA SER A 251 6.96 -16.80 -19.89
C SER A 251 8.39 -16.85 -19.34
N LEU A 252 8.94 -15.73 -18.84
CA LEU A 252 10.26 -15.63 -18.22
C LEU A 252 10.24 -15.81 -16.70
N THR A 253 9.07 -15.74 -16.10
CA THR A 253 8.87 -15.89 -14.65
C THR A 253 8.84 -17.34 -14.23
N ASN A 254 8.77 -17.60 -12.94
CA ASN A 254 8.51 -18.95 -12.44
C ASN A 254 7.12 -19.46 -12.92
N PRO A 255 6.94 -20.76 -13.13
CA PRO A 255 5.68 -21.31 -13.69
C PRO A 255 4.42 -20.96 -12.90
N GLU A 256 4.55 -20.79 -11.60
CA GLU A 256 3.44 -20.42 -10.69
C GLU A 256 3.49 -18.95 -10.29
N CYS A 257 4.13 -18.09 -11.10
CA CYS A 257 4.22 -16.68 -10.80
C CYS A 257 2.83 -16.05 -10.75
N MET A 258 2.56 -15.31 -9.69
CA MET A 258 1.32 -14.56 -9.54
C MET A 258 1.46 -13.15 -10.09
N VAL A 259 0.34 -12.52 -10.43
CA VAL A 259 0.29 -11.11 -10.87
C VAL A 259 -0.55 -10.30 -9.90
N GLN A 260 -0.04 -9.14 -9.52
CA GLN A 260 -0.72 -8.18 -8.67
C GLN A 260 -0.85 -6.82 -9.36
N HIS A 261 -1.91 -6.09 -9.01
CA HIS A 261 -2.20 -4.75 -9.51
C HIS A 261 -3.09 -3.98 -8.52
N CYS A 262 -2.63 -2.83 -8.03
CA CYS A 262 -3.38 -2.04 -7.04
C CYS A 262 -4.71 -1.45 -7.55
N LEU A 263 -4.99 -1.55 -8.85
CA LEU A 263 -6.18 -1.01 -9.51
C LEU A 263 -6.34 0.52 -9.39
N PRO A 264 -6.92 1.20 -10.42
CA PRO A 264 -7.52 0.63 -11.64
C PRO A 264 -6.46 0.16 -12.64
N ALA A 265 -6.76 -0.85 -13.46
CA ALA A 265 -5.88 -1.31 -14.51
C ALA A 265 -6.32 -0.78 -15.89
N HIS A 266 -5.36 -0.34 -16.72
CA HIS A 266 -5.59 0.03 -18.11
C HIS A 266 -5.15 -1.12 -19.03
N ARG A 267 -6.08 -2.04 -19.29
CA ARG A 267 -5.84 -3.18 -20.18
C ARG A 267 -5.41 -2.70 -21.57
N GLY A 268 -4.26 -3.23 -22.04
CA GLY A 268 -3.61 -2.80 -23.28
C GLY A 268 -2.55 -1.71 -23.08
N GLU A 269 -2.42 -1.12 -21.90
CA GLU A 269 -1.32 -0.23 -21.50
C GLU A 269 -0.31 -1.03 -20.66
N GLU A 270 -0.31 -0.89 -19.34
CA GLU A 270 0.64 -1.55 -18.42
C GLU A 270 0.48 -3.07 -18.30
N ILE A 271 -0.71 -3.59 -18.63
CA ILE A 271 -1.00 -5.03 -18.61
C ILE A 271 -1.94 -5.41 -19.76
N THR A 272 -1.75 -6.59 -20.36
CA THR A 272 -2.68 -7.10 -21.38
C THR A 272 -3.99 -7.57 -20.72
N ALA A 273 -5.08 -7.60 -21.51
CA ALA A 273 -6.34 -8.13 -21.02
C ALA A 273 -6.24 -9.61 -20.68
N GLU A 274 -5.49 -10.37 -21.49
CA GLU A 274 -5.28 -11.81 -21.35
C GLU A 274 -4.57 -12.14 -20.04
N VAL A 275 -3.46 -11.45 -19.71
CA VAL A 275 -2.73 -11.65 -18.46
C VAL A 275 -3.59 -11.20 -17.27
N PHE A 276 -4.28 -10.06 -17.37
CA PHE A 276 -5.14 -9.60 -16.31
C PHE A 276 -6.25 -10.61 -15.98
N GLU A 277 -6.94 -11.12 -16.97
CA GLU A 277 -8.05 -12.07 -16.76
C GLU A 277 -7.54 -13.44 -16.28
N ALA A 278 -6.36 -13.89 -16.76
CA ALA A 278 -5.74 -15.13 -16.26
C ALA A 278 -5.38 -15.06 -14.76
N HIS A 279 -5.04 -13.86 -14.27
CA HIS A 279 -4.65 -13.61 -12.89
C HIS A 279 -5.69 -12.81 -12.08
N ALA A 280 -6.93 -12.70 -12.59
CA ALA A 280 -7.99 -11.93 -11.95
C ALA A 280 -8.28 -12.40 -10.50
N GLY A 281 -8.20 -13.70 -10.22
CA GLY A 281 -8.34 -14.24 -8.88
C GLY A 281 -7.39 -13.61 -7.88
N GLU A 282 -6.10 -13.57 -8.20
CA GLU A 282 -5.03 -13.01 -7.37
C GLU A 282 -5.17 -11.49 -7.20
N ILE A 283 -5.49 -10.78 -8.28
CA ILE A 283 -5.69 -9.32 -8.28
C ILE A 283 -6.89 -8.91 -7.41
N PHE A 284 -7.97 -9.68 -7.45
CA PHE A 284 -9.14 -9.38 -6.63
C PHE A 284 -9.00 -9.90 -5.19
N ASP A 285 -8.21 -10.95 -4.93
CA ASP A 285 -7.79 -11.32 -3.57
C ASP A 285 -6.94 -10.20 -2.94
N GLU A 286 -6.04 -9.58 -3.70
CA GLU A 286 -5.29 -8.40 -3.28
C GLU A 286 -6.23 -7.23 -2.93
N ALA A 287 -7.23 -6.96 -3.77
CA ALA A 287 -8.22 -5.93 -3.50
C ALA A 287 -9.06 -6.23 -2.24
N GLU A 288 -9.42 -7.50 -1.99
CA GLU A 288 -10.07 -7.92 -0.73
C GLU A 288 -9.13 -7.71 0.46
N ASN A 289 -7.86 -8.09 0.34
CA ASN A 289 -6.88 -7.99 1.41
C ASN A 289 -6.58 -6.54 1.85
N ARG A 290 -6.89 -5.55 1.02
CA ARG A 290 -6.92 -4.14 1.44
C ARG A 290 -7.82 -3.92 2.66
N LEU A 291 -9.00 -4.54 2.69
CA LEU A 291 -9.91 -4.46 3.83
C LEU A 291 -9.25 -5.05 5.08
N HIS A 292 -8.67 -6.24 4.97
CA HIS A 292 -8.15 -6.99 6.13
C HIS A 292 -6.85 -6.40 6.66
N ALA A 293 -5.93 -6.00 5.80
CA ALA A 293 -4.69 -5.31 6.19
C ALA A 293 -4.98 -3.97 6.89
N GLN A 294 -5.93 -3.18 6.36
CA GLN A 294 -6.34 -1.92 6.98
C GLN A 294 -7.07 -2.12 8.32
N LYS A 295 -7.90 -3.16 8.45
CA LYS A 295 -8.48 -3.55 9.75
C LYS A 295 -7.40 -3.86 10.78
N ALA A 296 -6.37 -4.62 10.38
CA ALA A 296 -5.25 -4.94 11.27
C ALA A 296 -4.50 -3.68 11.70
N VAL A 297 -4.21 -2.77 10.77
CA VAL A 297 -3.58 -1.48 11.09
C VAL A 297 -4.43 -0.67 12.07
N MET A 298 -5.72 -0.48 11.79
CA MET A 298 -6.63 0.25 12.68
C MET A 298 -6.68 -0.39 14.07
N TYR A 299 -6.87 -1.70 14.15
CA TYR A 299 -6.93 -2.41 15.43
C TYR A 299 -5.63 -2.25 16.23
N LEU A 300 -4.48 -2.52 15.61
CA LEU A 300 -3.18 -2.46 16.32
C LEU A 300 -2.79 -1.07 16.78
N LEU A 301 -3.19 -0.03 16.06
CA LEU A 301 -2.88 1.36 16.41
C LEU A 301 -3.89 1.97 17.37
N MET A 302 -5.19 1.69 17.20
CA MET A 302 -6.28 2.37 17.91
C MET A 302 -6.80 1.60 19.14
N LYS A 303 -6.40 0.32 19.36
CA LYS A 303 -6.80 -0.41 20.58
C LYS A 303 -6.32 0.27 21.85
N ASN A 304 -7.03 0.07 22.95
CA ASN A 304 -6.67 0.66 24.24
C ASN A 304 -5.29 0.22 24.70
N LYS A 305 -4.60 1.10 25.46
CA LYS A 305 -3.23 0.80 25.95
C LYS A 305 -3.19 -0.42 26.88
N ASP A 306 -4.24 -0.64 27.64
CA ASP A 306 -4.37 -1.77 28.58
C ASP A 306 -4.51 -3.14 27.88
N GLU A 307 -4.87 -3.14 26.58
CA GLU A 307 -4.97 -4.35 25.75
C GLU A 307 -3.69 -4.60 24.91
N LYS A 308 -2.69 -3.72 25.01
CA LYS A 308 -1.46 -3.83 24.23
C LYS A 308 -0.50 -4.89 24.74
N ASP A 309 -0.65 -5.33 26.00
CA ASP A 309 0.28 -6.24 26.71
C ASP A 309 -0.32 -7.63 26.98
N SER A 310 -1.50 -7.91 26.46
CA SER A 310 -2.13 -9.24 26.50
C SER A 310 -2.12 -9.90 25.11
#